data_a9a50f056bbe3509b17095cb47db5a2e
#
_entry.id   a9a50f056bbe3509b17095cb47db5a2e
#
_cell.length_a   1.000
_cell.length_b   1.000
_cell.length_c   1.000
_cell.angle_alpha   90.00
_cell.angle_beta   90.00
_cell.angle_gamma   90.00
#
_symmetry.space_group_name_H-M   'P 1'
#
loop_
_entity.id
_entity.type
_entity.pdbx_description
1 polymer ?
#
loop_
_entity_poly.entity_id
_entity_poly.type
_entity_poly.pdbx_seq_one_letter_code
_entity_poly.pdbx_strand_id
1 'polypeptide(L)'
;MDKCRLSIIIPVYNVEEYLDRCLSSILDQEFTSYEVILVDDGSTDSSPLICDRYSSVDPRFRTLHKPNGGVSSARNAGLELAKGEYVMFLDSDDALLPYALDDMMDVVAGEDMVVAGYAAFMGGVPVKVVRPRDTVSYKTTEYAQFFQDNVRRNCEMLDAPWSKLFKRKAIGATRFNESLSYAEDKLFVFSVMAKSSSIKTFSGDV
;
A
#
# COMPACT_ATOMS: atom_id res chain seq x y z
N MET A 1 1.97 23.56 -9.85
CA MET A 1 2.41 22.19 -9.52
C MET A 1 1.16 21.40 -9.21
N ASP A 2 0.89 20.35 -9.96
CA ASP A 2 -0.25 19.50 -9.67
C ASP A 2 -0.09 18.87 -8.29
N LYS A 3 -1.17 18.80 -7.54
CA LYS A 3 -1.17 18.27 -6.18
C LYS A 3 -0.88 16.77 -6.26
N CYS A 4 0.15 16.28 -5.54
CA CYS A 4 0.42 14.86 -5.42
C CYS A 4 -0.84 14.14 -4.90
N ARG A 5 -1.35 13.16 -5.65
CA ARG A 5 -2.57 12.44 -5.28
C ARG A 5 -2.28 11.18 -4.47
N LEU A 6 -1.15 10.52 -4.70
CA LEU A 6 -0.81 9.25 -4.07
C LEU A 6 0.61 9.25 -3.52
N SER A 7 0.81 8.80 -2.28
CA SER A 7 2.12 8.41 -1.73
C SER A 7 2.18 6.89 -1.65
N ILE A 8 3.17 6.29 -2.31
CA ILE A 8 3.46 4.85 -2.23
C ILE A 8 4.61 4.68 -1.26
N ILE A 9 4.38 3.96 -0.16
CA ILE A 9 5.38 3.72 0.89
C ILE A 9 5.87 2.28 0.76
N ILE A 10 7.18 2.12 0.60
CA ILE A 10 7.84 0.84 0.41
C ILE A 10 8.89 0.65 1.51
N PRO A 11 8.63 -0.23 2.50
CA PRO A 11 9.65 -0.64 3.44
C PRO A 11 10.66 -1.56 2.73
N VAL A 12 11.95 -1.30 2.92
CA VAL A 12 13.04 -2.03 2.27
C VAL A 12 13.98 -2.58 3.34
N TYR A 13 14.22 -3.90 3.33
CA TYR A 13 15.22 -4.53 4.18
C TYR A 13 15.74 -5.83 3.58
N ASN A 14 16.97 -5.84 3.06
CA ASN A 14 17.65 -7.01 2.49
C ASN A 14 16.80 -7.73 1.40
N VAL A 15 16.42 -7.00 0.36
CA VAL A 15 15.52 -7.46 -0.73
C VAL A 15 16.09 -7.18 -2.12
N GLU A 16 17.42 -7.15 -2.26
CA GLU A 16 18.10 -6.80 -3.52
C GLU A 16 17.63 -7.61 -4.72
N GLU A 17 17.20 -8.88 -4.52
CA GLU A 17 16.74 -9.77 -5.59
C GLU A 17 15.37 -9.37 -6.17
N TYR A 18 14.53 -8.68 -5.39
CA TYR A 18 13.13 -8.37 -5.75
C TYR A 18 12.88 -6.89 -6.03
N LEU A 19 13.69 -6.01 -5.42
CA LEU A 19 13.44 -4.58 -5.38
C LEU A 19 13.35 -3.94 -6.77
N ASP A 20 14.20 -4.32 -7.71
CA ASP A 20 14.15 -3.81 -9.09
C ASP A 20 12.81 -4.13 -9.77
N ARG A 21 12.29 -5.34 -9.59
CA ARG A 21 10.97 -5.72 -10.13
C ARG A 21 9.86 -4.89 -9.51
N CYS A 22 9.89 -4.71 -8.20
CA CYS A 22 8.93 -3.90 -7.47
C CYS A 22 8.89 -2.46 -8.02
N LEU A 23 10.05 -1.80 -8.07
CA LEU A 23 10.14 -0.39 -8.48
C LEU A 23 9.84 -0.18 -9.96
N SER A 24 10.25 -1.11 -10.84
CA SER A 24 9.90 -1.07 -12.26
C SER A 24 8.40 -1.17 -12.48
N SER A 25 7.69 -2.01 -11.71
CA SER A 25 6.24 -2.15 -11.84
C SER A 25 5.47 -0.85 -11.53
N ILE A 26 6.05 0.03 -10.72
CA ILE A 26 5.48 1.37 -10.44
C ILE A 26 5.76 2.32 -11.60
N LEU A 27 6.95 2.26 -12.19
CA LEU A 27 7.31 3.10 -13.34
C LEU A 27 6.49 2.76 -14.59
N ASP A 28 6.05 1.51 -14.72
CA ASP A 28 5.25 1.00 -15.84
C ASP A 28 3.76 1.43 -15.74
N GLN A 29 3.33 2.11 -14.67
CA GLN A 29 1.97 2.63 -14.52
C GLN A 29 1.76 3.90 -15.35
N GLU A 30 0.60 4.06 -15.97
CA GLU A 30 0.25 5.29 -16.70
C GLU A 30 -0.12 6.45 -15.76
N PHE A 31 -0.67 6.17 -14.61
CA PHE A 31 -0.95 7.17 -13.57
C PHE A 31 0.36 7.81 -13.07
N THR A 32 0.47 9.13 -13.14
CA THR A 32 1.73 9.85 -12.88
C THR A 32 1.71 10.76 -11.66
N SER A 33 0.55 11.01 -11.06
CA SER A 33 0.40 11.95 -9.92
C SER A 33 0.72 11.28 -8.57
N TYR A 34 1.89 10.66 -8.46
CA TYR A 34 2.35 9.97 -7.25
C TYR A 34 3.75 10.38 -6.82
N GLU A 35 4.08 10.08 -5.57
CA GLU A 35 5.44 10.00 -5.04
C GLU A 35 5.69 8.59 -4.49
N VAL A 36 6.94 8.14 -4.52
CA VAL A 36 7.40 6.88 -3.93
C VAL A 36 8.36 7.19 -2.80
N ILE A 37 8.11 6.61 -1.63
CA ILE A 37 8.93 6.78 -0.44
C ILE A 37 9.54 5.42 -0.10
N LEU A 38 10.81 5.26 -0.48
CA LEU A 38 11.62 4.09 -0.17
C LEU A 38 12.20 4.28 1.23
N VAL A 39 11.85 3.40 2.15
CA VAL A 39 12.39 3.45 3.51
C VAL A 39 13.30 2.26 3.73
N ASP A 40 14.59 2.46 3.51
CA ASP A 40 15.61 1.47 3.81
C ASP A 40 15.83 1.38 5.32
N ASP A 41 15.42 0.26 5.88
CA ASP A 41 15.46 -0.03 7.30
C ASP A 41 16.80 -0.67 7.72
N GLY A 42 17.90 -0.12 7.24
CA GLY A 42 19.26 -0.55 7.60
C GLY A 42 19.68 -1.83 6.89
N SER A 43 19.39 -1.96 5.60
CA SER A 43 19.84 -3.09 4.78
C SER A 43 21.36 -3.21 4.74
N THR A 44 21.83 -4.44 4.61
CA THR A 44 23.26 -4.80 4.55
C THR A 44 23.67 -5.41 3.20
N ASP A 45 22.70 -5.63 2.30
CA ASP A 45 22.87 -6.06 0.92
C ASP A 45 22.94 -4.86 -0.05
N SER A 46 22.69 -5.05 -1.35
CA SER A 46 22.69 -3.97 -2.35
C SER A 46 21.39 -3.14 -2.38
N SER A 47 20.40 -3.44 -1.55
CA SER A 47 19.11 -2.71 -1.54
C SER A 47 19.28 -1.19 -1.40
N PRO A 48 20.15 -0.64 -0.53
CA PRO A 48 20.36 0.81 -0.41
C PRO A 48 20.83 1.45 -1.71
N LEU A 49 21.72 0.78 -2.44
CA LEU A 49 22.25 1.27 -3.74
C LEU A 49 21.15 1.28 -4.82
N ILE A 50 20.24 0.29 -4.79
CA ILE A 50 19.10 0.26 -5.69
C ILE A 50 18.16 1.43 -5.38
N CYS A 51 17.82 1.67 -4.11
CA CYS A 51 17.00 2.81 -3.69
C CYS A 51 17.58 4.15 -4.19
N ASP A 52 18.88 4.36 -3.98
CA ASP A 52 19.57 5.60 -4.39
C ASP A 52 19.58 5.77 -5.91
N ARG A 53 19.76 4.69 -6.65
CA ARG A 53 19.69 4.70 -8.12
C ARG A 53 18.33 5.22 -8.60
N TYR A 54 17.22 4.70 -8.10
CA TYR A 54 15.88 5.14 -8.48
C TYR A 54 15.63 6.61 -8.09
N SER A 55 16.01 7.01 -6.88
CA SER A 55 15.86 8.38 -6.42
C SER A 55 16.71 9.39 -7.21
N SER A 56 17.81 8.93 -7.81
CA SER A 56 18.69 9.79 -8.62
C SER A 56 18.17 10.05 -10.03
N VAL A 57 17.36 9.14 -10.59
CA VAL A 57 16.88 9.22 -11.98
C VAL A 57 15.44 9.72 -12.10
N ASP A 58 14.62 9.57 -11.08
CA ASP A 58 13.22 10.02 -11.09
C ASP A 58 12.89 10.80 -9.81
N PRO A 59 12.56 12.11 -9.93
CA PRO A 59 12.27 12.96 -8.78
C PRO A 59 11.01 12.57 -7.99
N ARG A 60 10.18 11.67 -8.51
CA ARG A 60 9.04 11.12 -7.77
C ARG A 60 9.48 10.14 -6.69
N PHE A 61 10.69 9.55 -6.81
CA PHE A 61 11.25 8.63 -5.83
C PHE A 61 12.11 9.38 -4.81
N ARG A 62 11.93 9.04 -3.55
CA ARG A 62 12.69 9.57 -2.42
C ARG A 62 13.12 8.43 -1.51
N THR A 63 14.40 8.38 -1.16
CA THR A 63 14.94 7.39 -0.22
C THR A 63 15.17 8.01 1.16
N LEU A 64 14.79 7.26 2.19
CA LEU A 64 15.15 7.48 3.58
C LEU A 64 15.92 6.26 4.07
N HIS A 65 17.19 6.42 4.41
CA HIS A 65 17.96 5.39 5.12
C HIS A 65 17.85 5.61 6.63
N LYS A 66 17.55 4.56 7.39
CA LYS A 66 17.48 4.61 8.86
C LYS A 66 18.08 3.35 9.49
N PRO A 67 18.50 3.41 10.76
CA PRO A 67 18.84 2.20 11.50
C PRO A 67 17.67 1.22 11.53
N ASN A 68 17.95 -0.08 11.48
CA ASN A 68 16.93 -1.12 11.53
C ASN A 68 16.02 -0.98 12.76
N GLY A 69 14.72 -0.92 12.53
CA GLY A 69 13.68 -0.83 13.55
C GLY A 69 12.47 -1.71 13.24
N GLY A 70 12.56 -2.51 12.17
CA GLY A 70 11.49 -3.39 11.70
C GLY A 70 10.48 -2.71 10.78
N VAL A 71 9.68 -3.53 10.09
CA VAL A 71 8.74 -3.10 9.04
C VAL A 71 7.74 -2.04 9.51
N SER A 72 7.21 -2.17 10.74
CA SER A 72 6.32 -1.16 11.35
C SER A 72 6.99 0.20 11.46
N SER A 73 8.25 0.23 11.91
CA SER A 73 9.05 1.45 12.04
C SER A 73 9.33 2.07 10.67
N ALA A 74 9.65 1.26 9.66
CA ALA A 74 9.86 1.72 8.30
C ALA A 74 8.57 2.32 7.70
N ARG A 75 7.42 1.63 7.82
CA ARG A 75 6.13 2.15 7.35
C ARG A 75 5.73 3.44 8.06
N ASN A 76 5.95 3.56 9.37
CA ASN A 76 5.70 4.78 10.15
C ASN A 76 6.57 5.95 9.67
N ALA A 77 7.86 5.71 9.43
CA ALA A 77 8.76 6.73 8.89
C ALA A 77 8.31 7.21 7.49
N GLY A 78 7.82 6.30 6.65
CA GLY A 78 7.22 6.64 5.36
C GLY A 78 5.96 7.50 5.51
N LEU A 79 5.09 7.20 6.48
CA LEU A 79 3.88 7.99 6.76
C LEU A 79 4.20 9.44 7.14
N GLU A 80 5.28 9.69 7.87
CA GLU A 80 5.71 11.05 8.24
C GLU A 80 6.14 11.88 7.01
N LEU A 81 6.62 11.23 5.96
CA LEU A 81 7.08 11.89 4.74
C LEU A 81 6.00 12.04 3.69
N ALA A 82 4.89 11.29 3.78
CA ALA A 82 3.83 11.22 2.79
C ALA A 82 3.10 12.56 2.64
N LYS A 83 2.96 13.02 1.38
CA LYS A 83 2.29 14.28 1.00
C LYS A 83 1.02 14.04 0.19
N GLY A 84 0.87 12.85 -0.37
CA GLY A 84 -0.29 12.46 -1.18
C GLY A 84 -1.61 12.63 -0.44
N GLU A 85 -2.68 12.79 -1.19
CA GLU A 85 -4.02 12.77 -0.65
C GLU A 85 -4.38 11.37 -0.12
N TYR A 86 -3.91 10.35 -0.85
CA TYR A 86 -3.99 8.95 -0.48
C TYR A 86 -2.60 8.36 -0.21
N VAL A 87 -2.59 7.29 0.58
CA VAL A 87 -1.40 6.49 0.88
C VAL A 87 -1.67 5.05 0.48
N MET A 88 -0.70 4.44 -0.18
CA MET A 88 -0.63 3.01 -0.47
C MET A 88 0.65 2.45 0.15
N PHE A 89 0.57 1.25 0.71
CA PHE A 89 1.74 0.47 1.08
C PHE A 89 1.97 -0.61 0.02
N LEU A 90 3.21 -0.84 -0.32
CA LEU A 90 3.64 -1.90 -1.22
C LEU A 90 4.86 -2.57 -0.60
N ASP A 91 4.80 -3.88 -0.44
CA ASP A 91 5.93 -4.63 0.07
C ASP A 91 7.00 -4.76 -1.03
N SER A 92 8.26 -4.66 -0.65
CA SER A 92 9.39 -4.53 -1.60
C SER A 92 9.70 -5.79 -2.41
N ASP A 93 9.12 -6.92 -2.05
CA ASP A 93 9.17 -8.20 -2.77
C ASP A 93 7.95 -8.45 -3.68
N ASP A 94 6.94 -7.57 -3.63
CA ASP A 94 5.76 -7.59 -4.49
C ASP A 94 5.92 -6.70 -5.74
N ALA A 95 4.93 -6.72 -6.62
CA ALA A 95 4.87 -5.89 -7.82
C ALA A 95 3.42 -5.52 -8.15
N LEU A 96 3.20 -4.31 -8.64
CA LEU A 96 1.90 -3.88 -9.13
C LEU A 96 1.58 -4.57 -10.46
N LEU A 97 0.33 -4.94 -10.65
CA LEU A 97 -0.17 -5.38 -11.93
C LEU A 97 -0.26 -4.20 -12.92
N PRO A 98 -0.26 -4.44 -14.23
CA PRO A 98 -0.47 -3.38 -15.22
C PRO A 98 -1.77 -2.61 -14.94
N TYR A 99 -1.72 -1.27 -15.02
CA TYR A 99 -2.84 -0.36 -14.78
C TYR A 99 -3.41 -0.34 -13.36
N ALA A 100 -2.76 -0.99 -12.39
CA ALA A 100 -3.25 -1.08 -11.01
C ALA A 100 -3.50 0.29 -10.37
N LEU A 101 -2.58 1.25 -10.56
CA LEU A 101 -2.73 2.60 -10.01
C LEU A 101 -3.83 3.39 -10.74
N ASP A 102 -3.93 3.23 -12.05
CA ASP A 102 -4.94 3.90 -12.88
C ASP A 102 -6.34 3.46 -12.44
N ASP A 103 -6.56 2.16 -12.41
CA ASP A 103 -7.83 1.55 -12.03
C ASP A 103 -8.24 1.91 -10.60
N MET A 104 -7.30 1.83 -9.64
CA MET A 104 -7.58 2.20 -8.25
C MET A 104 -7.90 3.68 -8.09
N MET A 105 -7.18 4.56 -8.78
CA MET A 105 -7.37 6.00 -8.66
C MET A 105 -8.60 6.50 -9.41
N ASP A 106 -9.05 5.78 -10.44
CA ASP A 106 -10.27 6.09 -11.18
C ASP A 106 -11.54 5.78 -10.38
N VAL A 107 -11.52 4.73 -9.55
CA VAL A 107 -12.68 4.40 -8.72
C VAL A 107 -12.80 5.26 -7.46
N VAL A 108 -11.76 6.02 -7.11
CA VAL A 108 -11.77 6.91 -5.94
C VAL A 108 -12.73 8.09 -6.17
N ALA A 109 -13.75 8.20 -5.33
CA ALA A 109 -14.71 9.32 -5.33
C ALA A 109 -14.69 10.09 -3.99
N GLY A 110 -13.59 9.99 -3.23
CA GLY A 110 -13.39 10.68 -1.96
C GLY A 110 -13.57 9.82 -0.72
N GLU A 111 -13.70 8.50 -0.90
CA GLU A 111 -13.79 7.56 0.21
C GLU A 111 -12.53 7.59 1.08
N ASP A 112 -12.68 7.24 2.36
CA ASP A 112 -11.58 7.25 3.32
C ASP A 112 -10.67 6.03 3.17
N MET A 113 -11.20 4.93 2.62
CA MET A 113 -10.45 3.71 2.34
C MET A 113 -10.98 3.04 1.07
N VAL A 114 -10.09 2.57 0.20
CA VAL A 114 -10.42 1.69 -0.92
C VAL A 114 -9.72 0.35 -0.69
N VAL A 115 -10.44 -0.75 -0.90
CA VAL A 115 -9.94 -2.12 -0.77
C VAL A 115 -10.03 -2.80 -2.12
N ALA A 116 -8.87 -3.13 -2.70
CA ALA A 116 -8.73 -3.86 -3.95
C ALA A 116 -8.43 -5.35 -3.72
N GLY A 117 -8.41 -6.12 -4.79
CA GLY A 117 -7.94 -7.48 -4.80
C GLY A 117 -6.41 -7.58 -4.93
N TYR A 118 -5.93 -8.83 -4.86
CA TYR A 118 -4.55 -9.18 -5.14
C TYR A 118 -4.44 -10.59 -5.70
N ALA A 119 -3.35 -10.88 -6.39
CA ALA A 119 -3.02 -12.21 -6.87
C ALA A 119 -1.66 -12.65 -6.31
N ALA A 120 -1.59 -13.88 -5.78
CA ALA A 120 -0.33 -14.51 -5.41
C ALA A 120 0.16 -15.40 -6.56
N PHE A 121 1.44 -15.32 -6.89
CA PHE A 121 2.07 -16.05 -7.97
C PHE A 121 3.11 -17.03 -7.47
N MET A 122 3.22 -18.17 -8.14
CA MET A 122 4.30 -19.15 -7.95
C MET A 122 4.85 -19.52 -9.32
N GLY A 123 6.13 -19.23 -9.57
CA GLY A 123 6.76 -19.48 -10.86
C GLY A 123 6.08 -18.78 -12.04
N GLY A 124 5.53 -17.58 -11.82
CA GLY A 124 4.82 -16.78 -12.83
C GLY A 124 3.37 -17.21 -13.10
N VAL A 125 2.86 -18.22 -12.38
CA VAL A 125 1.46 -18.68 -12.50
C VAL A 125 0.68 -18.21 -11.28
N PRO A 126 -0.52 -17.61 -11.46
CA PRO A 126 -1.37 -17.22 -10.33
C PRO A 126 -1.86 -18.47 -9.60
N VAL A 127 -1.56 -18.56 -8.30
CA VAL A 127 -1.96 -19.68 -7.43
C VAL A 127 -3.11 -19.31 -6.52
N LYS A 128 -3.33 -18.02 -6.30
CA LYS A 128 -4.42 -17.51 -5.47
C LYS A 128 -4.81 -16.11 -5.96
N VAL A 129 -6.12 -15.87 -6.03
CA VAL A 129 -6.68 -14.54 -6.28
C VAL A 129 -7.68 -14.24 -5.18
N VAL A 130 -7.53 -13.10 -4.54
CA VAL A 130 -8.40 -12.60 -3.48
C VAL A 130 -8.90 -11.23 -3.89
N ARG A 131 -10.21 -11.08 -4.10
CA ARG A 131 -10.77 -9.79 -4.51
C ARG A 131 -12.21 -9.61 -3.99
N PRO A 132 -12.63 -8.35 -3.81
CA PRO A 132 -14.02 -8.02 -3.61
C PRO A 132 -14.87 -8.53 -4.77
N ARG A 133 -16.11 -8.90 -4.47
CA ARG A 133 -17.05 -9.37 -5.50
C ARG A 133 -17.43 -8.25 -6.45
N ASP A 134 -17.72 -7.08 -5.89
CA ASP A 134 -18.26 -5.94 -6.61
C ASP A 134 -17.55 -4.65 -6.19
N THR A 135 -17.55 -3.64 -7.05
CA THR A 135 -17.09 -2.29 -6.72
C THR A 135 -18.24 -1.51 -6.09
N VAL A 136 -18.23 -1.38 -4.76
CA VAL A 136 -19.31 -0.78 -3.97
C VAL A 136 -18.76 0.14 -2.89
N SER A 137 -19.42 1.29 -2.68
CA SER A 137 -19.12 2.18 -1.56
C SER A 137 -20.03 1.90 -0.38
N TYR A 138 -19.46 1.78 0.82
CA TYR A 138 -20.15 1.56 2.09
C TYR A 138 -19.90 2.73 3.03
N LYS A 139 -20.96 3.26 3.64
CA LYS A 139 -20.87 4.22 4.74
C LYS A 139 -20.69 3.50 6.07
N THR A 140 -20.33 4.22 7.12
CA THR A 140 -20.17 3.66 8.47
C THR A 140 -21.39 2.84 8.93
N THR A 141 -22.59 3.30 8.59
CA THR A 141 -23.85 2.60 8.93
C THR A 141 -24.03 1.27 8.19
N GLU A 142 -23.24 1.02 7.14
CA GLU A 142 -23.33 -0.15 6.26
C GLU A 142 -22.14 -1.12 6.47
N TYR A 143 -21.29 -0.89 7.48
CA TYR A 143 -20.12 -1.74 7.73
C TYR A 143 -20.50 -3.20 8.07
N ALA A 144 -21.64 -3.43 8.72
CA ALA A 144 -22.13 -4.79 8.91
C ALA A 144 -22.36 -5.51 7.57
N GLN A 145 -22.91 -4.80 6.57
CA GLN A 145 -23.10 -5.32 5.22
C GLN A 145 -21.75 -5.55 4.52
N PHE A 146 -20.82 -4.58 4.62
CA PHE A 146 -19.45 -4.73 4.09
C PHE A 146 -18.78 -6.00 4.62
N PHE A 147 -18.87 -6.28 5.94
CA PHE A 147 -18.31 -7.49 6.53
C PHE A 147 -18.99 -8.77 6.02
N GLN A 148 -20.32 -8.77 5.85
CA GLN A 148 -21.05 -9.92 5.32
C GLN A 148 -20.68 -10.21 3.87
N ASP A 149 -20.57 -9.18 3.03
CA ASP A 149 -20.35 -9.31 1.60
C ASP A 149 -18.90 -9.70 1.26
N ASN A 150 -17.94 -9.16 2.02
CA ASN A 150 -16.53 -9.23 1.67
C ASN A 150 -15.71 -10.06 2.68
N VAL A 151 -15.71 -9.70 3.96
CA VAL A 151 -14.78 -10.26 4.97
C VAL A 151 -15.20 -11.66 5.40
N ARG A 152 -16.48 -11.95 5.54
CA ARG A 152 -16.97 -13.30 5.90
C ARG A 152 -16.58 -14.37 4.88
N ARG A 153 -16.46 -13.98 3.60
CA ARG A 153 -16.09 -14.87 2.50
C ARG A 153 -14.58 -14.91 2.28
N ASN A 154 -13.89 -13.85 2.64
CA ASN A 154 -12.49 -13.64 2.31
C ASN A 154 -11.81 -12.79 3.40
N CYS A 155 -11.60 -13.41 4.58
CA CYS A 155 -11.09 -12.69 5.77
C CYS A 155 -9.70 -12.04 5.53
N GLU A 156 -8.92 -12.58 4.60
CA GLU A 156 -7.57 -12.07 4.29
C GLU A 156 -7.56 -10.69 3.64
N MET A 157 -8.67 -10.23 3.07
CA MET A 157 -8.75 -8.91 2.42
C MET A 157 -8.36 -7.74 3.33
N LEU A 158 -8.49 -7.88 4.65
CA LEU A 158 -8.16 -6.84 5.62
C LEU A 158 -6.91 -7.16 6.46
N ASP A 159 -6.22 -8.25 6.16
CA ASP A 159 -5.11 -8.73 7.00
C ASP A 159 -3.83 -7.90 6.82
N ALA A 160 -3.64 -7.28 5.66
CA ALA A 160 -2.45 -6.51 5.33
C ALA A 160 -2.78 -5.10 4.79
N PRO A 161 -1.86 -4.13 4.87
CA PRO A 161 -2.10 -2.77 4.40
C PRO A 161 -1.93 -2.59 2.89
N TRP A 162 -1.25 -3.54 2.19
CA TRP A 162 -1.13 -3.51 0.73
C TRP A 162 -2.46 -3.81 0.04
N SER A 163 -2.57 -3.61 -1.26
CA SER A 163 -3.82 -3.62 -2.05
C SER A 163 -4.91 -2.67 -1.54
N LYS A 164 -4.51 -1.58 -0.87
CA LYS A 164 -5.44 -0.60 -0.30
C LYS A 164 -4.96 0.82 -0.54
N LEU A 165 -5.92 1.72 -0.75
CA LEU A 165 -5.71 3.15 -0.64
C LEU A 165 -6.31 3.64 0.67
N PHE A 166 -5.52 4.38 1.41
CA PHE A 166 -5.97 5.05 2.64
C PHE A 166 -5.95 6.55 2.42
N LYS A 167 -7.06 7.23 2.60
CA LYS A 167 -7.05 8.68 2.61
C LYS A 167 -6.17 9.18 3.76
N ARG A 168 -5.12 9.93 3.47
CA ARG A 168 -4.13 10.36 4.47
C ARG A 168 -4.78 11.05 5.67
N LYS A 169 -5.87 11.80 5.44
CA LYS A 169 -6.65 12.43 6.52
C LYS A 169 -7.31 11.40 7.44
N ALA A 170 -7.77 10.26 6.91
CA ALA A 170 -8.38 9.19 7.71
C ALA A 170 -7.34 8.42 8.53
N ILE A 171 -6.12 8.25 8.01
CA ILE A 171 -5.00 7.73 8.80
C ILE A 171 -4.75 8.63 10.02
N GLY A 172 -4.65 9.94 9.81
CA GLY A 172 -4.40 10.92 10.87
C GLY A 172 -3.16 10.56 11.69
N ALA A 173 -3.35 10.41 13.01
CA ALA A 173 -2.30 10.02 13.96
C ALA A 173 -2.15 8.49 14.12
N THR A 174 -2.87 7.66 13.35
CA THR A 174 -2.74 6.19 13.42
C THR A 174 -1.36 5.78 12.91
N ARG A 175 -0.69 4.90 13.65
CA ARG A 175 0.63 4.34 13.31
C ARG A 175 0.61 2.84 13.51
N PHE A 176 1.50 2.14 12.82
CA PHE A 176 1.80 0.74 13.10
C PHE A 176 2.40 0.62 14.51
N ASN A 177 2.01 -0.42 15.21
CA ASN A 177 2.55 -0.66 16.57
C ASN A 177 3.89 -1.40 16.45
N GLU A 178 4.98 -0.68 16.68
CA GLU A 178 6.35 -1.18 16.57
C GLU A 178 6.71 -2.23 17.65
N SER A 179 5.90 -2.39 18.69
CA SER A 179 6.10 -3.42 19.71
C SER A 179 5.47 -4.78 19.35
N LEU A 180 4.68 -4.84 18.27
CA LEU A 180 4.07 -6.07 17.80
C LEU A 180 4.92 -6.71 16.70
N SER A 181 5.17 -8.01 16.84
CA SER A 181 5.82 -8.83 15.81
C SER A 181 4.84 -9.67 14.98
N TYR A 182 3.56 -9.57 15.25
CA TYR A 182 2.49 -10.28 14.56
C TYR A 182 1.18 -9.51 14.63
N ALA A 183 0.44 -9.52 13.51
CA ALA A 183 -0.86 -8.84 13.34
C ALA A 183 -0.82 -7.30 13.50
N GLU A 184 0.36 -6.66 13.46
CA GLU A 184 0.52 -5.21 13.44
C GLU A 184 -0.20 -4.57 12.24
N ASP A 185 -0.15 -5.25 11.11
CA ASP A 185 -0.80 -4.86 9.84
C ASP A 185 -2.32 -4.83 9.98
N LYS A 186 -2.88 -5.92 10.49
CA LYS A 186 -4.31 -6.03 10.75
C LYS A 186 -4.77 -4.96 11.74
N LEU A 187 -4.02 -4.74 12.82
CA LEU A 187 -4.32 -3.71 13.80
C LEU A 187 -4.34 -2.32 13.16
N PHE A 188 -3.38 -2.01 12.30
CA PHE A 188 -3.33 -0.73 11.58
C PHE A 188 -4.56 -0.57 10.68
N VAL A 189 -4.85 -1.56 9.83
CA VAL A 189 -6.00 -1.52 8.89
C VAL A 189 -7.31 -1.30 9.63
N PHE A 190 -7.58 -2.09 10.69
CA PHE A 190 -8.79 -1.94 11.49
C PHE A 190 -8.83 -0.62 12.26
N SER A 191 -7.68 -0.11 12.72
CA SER A 191 -7.62 1.20 13.40
C SER A 191 -7.96 2.36 12.48
N VAL A 192 -7.53 2.31 11.21
CA VAL A 192 -7.91 3.31 10.20
C VAL A 192 -9.38 3.13 9.82
N MET A 193 -9.82 1.88 9.56
CA MET A 193 -11.20 1.57 9.22
C MET A 193 -12.20 2.07 10.28
N ALA A 194 -11.89 1.90 11.56
CA ALA A 194 -12.75 2.36 12.67
C ALA A 194 -12.93 3.89 12.72
N LYS A 195 -12.03 4.66 12.10
CA LYS A 195 -12.07 6.12 11.98
C LYS A 195 -12.63 6.59 10.65
N SER A 196 -12.74 5.69 9.67
CA SER A 196 -13.21 5.99 8.33
C SER A 196 -14.73 6.18 8.32
N SER A 197 -15.20 7.15 7.58
CA SER A 197 -16.63 7.40 7.34
C SER A 197 -17.18 6.61 6.16
N SER A 198 -16.30 6.16 5.27
CA SER A 198 -16.65 5.40 4.07
C SER A 198 -15.53 4.48 3.62
N ILE A 199 -15.92 3.31 3.12
CA ILE A 199 -15.03 2.32 2.51
C ILE A 199 -15.59 2.00 1.13
N LYS A 200 -14.71 1.87 0.13
CA LYS A 200 -15.06 1.36 -1.19
C LYS A 200 -14.33 0.05 -1.45
N THR A 201 -15.03 -0.92 -1.96
CA THR A 201 -14.40 -2.10 -2.57
C THR A 201 -14.12 -1.84 -4.05
N PHE A 202 -13.06 -2.43 -4.56
CA PHE A 202 -12.74 -2.45 -5.98
C PHE A 202 -12.53 -3.90 -6.42
N SER A 203 -13.31 -4.35 -7.40
CA SER A 203 -13.33 -5.75 -7.84
C SER A 203 -12.16 -6.14 -8.74
N GLY A 204 -11.25 -5.21 -9.04
CA GLY A 204 -9.99 -5.46 -9.73
C GLY A 204 -8.86 -5.89 -8.77
N ASP A 205 -7.78 -6.41 -9.36
CA ASP A 205 -6.55 -6.80 -8.68
C ASP A 205 -5.47 -5.71 -8.88
N VAL A 206 -4.54 -5.59 -7.94
CA VAL A 206 -3.45 -4.59 -7.96
C VAL A 206 -2.09 -5.24 -7.78
#